data_08c1da85da1da7b11d865954b1877ba1
#
_entry.id   08c1da85da1da7b11d865954b1877ba1
#
_cell.length_a   1.000
_cell.length_b   1.000
_cell.length_c   1.000
_cell.angle_alpha   90.00
_cell.angle_beta   90.00
_cell.angle_gamma   90.00
#
_symmetry.space_group_name_H-M   'P 1'
#
loop_
_entity.id
_entity.type
_entity.pdbx_description
1 polymer ?
#
loop_
_entity_poly.entity_id
_entity_poly.type
_entity_poly.pdbx_seq_one_letter_code
_entity_poly.pdbx_strand_id
1 'polypeptide(L)'
;MKKSIIFKDVSLKIPSIDVSKRIFFKKNFILKKEKLIGADQTHEKNMIFNNILTNINFEIHEGENISLIGHNGSGKTTLLRLIAGIYEPTSGTIKINGSVISFLNVALALENDATGYENIEIVNRILKNYHINKNHIYKRVESISDLGNFLHLPIKNYSEGMKARLLFSIIILLKADIGVFDEGLNTADENFKNKTKKLILDFFSKIKINIFASHDFELMKKLCKKCFVLKKGRLRIFQSVSEGVDFYRSNQY
;
A
#
# COMPACT_ATOMS: atom_id res chain seq x y z
N MET A 1 -13.27 19.14 9.94
CA MET A 1 -13.09 17.95 10.83
C MET A 1 -11.63 17.57 10.85
N LYS A 2 -11.04 17.21 12.01
CA LYS A 2 -9.67 16.73 12.14
C LYS A 2 -9.52 15.37 11.42
N LYS A 3 -8.40 15.17 10.73
CA LYS A 3 -8.11 13.92 10.00
C LYS A 3 -7.78 12.83 11.00
N SER A 4 -8.24 11.59 10.73
CA SER A 4 -8.02 10.48 11.66
C SER A 4 -8.17 9.13 10.98
N ILE A 5 -7.52 8.12 11.57
CA ILE A 5 -7.65 6.70 11.25
C ILE A 5 -7.95 5.98 12.56
N ILE A 6 -9.07 5.25 12.61
CA ILE A 6 -9.51 4.53 13.80
C ILE A 6 -9.81 3.09 13.43
N PHE A 7 -9.15 2.15 14.09
CA PHE A 7 -9.35 0.71 14.00
C PHE A 7 -9.87 0.20 15.34
N LYS A 8 -11.02 -0.51 15.32
CA LYS A 8 -11.64 -1.13 16.50
C LYS A 8 -11.90 -2.60 16.23
N ASP A 9 -11.19 -3.47 16.96
CA ASP A 9 -11.29 -4.93 16.94
C ASP A 9 -11.16 -5.54 15.53
N VAL A 10 -10.34 -4.90 14.69
CA VAL A 10 -10.20 -5.26 13.27
C VAL A 10 -9.44 -6.57 13.13
N SER A 11 -10.07 -7.53 12.44
CA SER A 11 -9.40 -8.76 12.03
C SER A 11 -9.60 -9.01 10.53
N LEU A 12 -8.62 -9.66 9.92
CA LEU A 12 -8.69 -10.06 8.52
C LEU A 12 -8.28 -11.52 8.36
N LYS A 13 -9.17 -12.30 7.74
CA LYS A 13 -8.95 -13.68 7.33
C LYS A 13 -8.95 -13.77 5.81
N ILE A 14 -7.96 -14.45 5.25
CA ILE A 14 -7.89 -14.68 3.81
C ILE A 14 -8.06 -16.18 3.56
N PRO A 15 -8.97 -16.60 2.65
CA PRO A 15 -9.14 -18.00 2.31
C PRO A 15 -7.86 -18.51 1.63
N SER A 16 -7.35 -19.65 2.07
CA SER A 16 -6.31 -20.40 1.39
C SER A 16 -6.92 -21.64 0.74
N ILE A 17 -6.59 -21.84 -0.53
CA ILE A 17 -6.96 -23.08 -1.23
C ILE A 17 -5.88 -24.11 -0.90
N ASP A 18 -6.25 -25.17 -0.22
CA ASP A 18 -5.37 -26.31 0.01
C ASP A 18 -5.02 -26.96 -1.35
N VAL A 19 -3.78 -26.72 -1.79
CA VAL A 19 -3.29 -27.21 -3.09
C VAL A 19 -3.28 -28.76 -3.13
N SER A 20 -3.16 -29.43 -2.00
CA SER A 20 -3.21 -30.90 -1.92
C SER A 20 -4.61 -31.43 -2.30
N LYS A 21 -5.65 -30.64 -2.08
CA LYS A 21 -7.04 -30.97 -2.47
C LYS A 21 -7.38 -30.55 -3.92
N ARG A 22 -6.57 -29.68 -4.55
CA ARG A 22 -6.77 -29.28 -5.96
C ARG A 22 -6.71 -30.46 -6.94
N ILE A 23 -5.89 -31.46 -6.64
CA ILE A 23 -5.74 -32.68 -7.46
C ILE A 23 -7.02 -33.53 -7.40
N PHE A 24 -7.69 -33.56 -6.24
CA PHE A 24 -8.96 -34.29 -6.07
C PHE A 24 -10.13 -33.58 -6.79
N PHE A 25 -10.17 -32.25 -6.82
CA PHE A 25 -11.20 -31.47 -7.51
C PHE A 25 -11.12 -31.61 -9.04
N LYS A 26 -9.88 -31.65 -9.61
CA LYS A 26 -9.72 -31.84 -11.06
C LYS A 26 -10.23 -33.20 -11.53
N LYS A 27 -10.05 -34.25 -10.73
CA LYS A 27 -10.54 -35.60 -11.07
C LYS A 27 -12.06 -35.73 -11.00
N ASN A 28 -12.72 -35.04 -10.07
CA ASN A 28 -14.17 -35.08 -9.90
C ASN A 28 -14.92 -34.09 -10.81
N PHE A 29 -14.28 -33.02 -11.28
CA PHE A 29 -14.90 -32.04 -12.20
C PHE A 29 -15.01 -32.58 -13.64
N ILE A 30 -14.14 -33.51 -14.04
CA ILE A 30 -14.20 -34.16 -15.36
C ILE A 30 -15.33 -35.19 -15.44
N LEU A 31 -15.81 -35.73 -14.30
CA LEU A 31 -16.81 -36.79 -14.25
C LEU A 31 -18.25 -36.33 -14.00
N LYS A 32 -18.48 -35.00 -13.77
CA LYS A 32 -19.84 -34.46 -13.58
C LYS A 32 -20.13 -33.26 -14.48
N LYS A 33 -20.18 -33.51 -15.79
CA LYS A 33 -20.64 -32.50 -16.76
C LYS A 33 -22.17 -32.51 -16.96
N GLU A 34 -22.91 -33.17 -16.08
CA GLU A 34 -24.38 -33.20 -16.11
C GLU A 34 -24.92 -32.84 -14.73
N LYS A 35 -25.36 -31.63 -14.57
CA LYS A 35 -26.30 -31.00 -13.63
C LYS A 35 -25.75 -29.69 -13.06
N LEU A 36 -25.81 -28.66 -13.88
CA LEU A 36 -25.70 -27.25 -13.47
C LEU A 36 -27.06 -26.60 -13.52
N ILE A 37 -27.91 -26.90 -12.55
CA ILE A 37 -29.07 -26.07 -12.16
C ILE A 37 -29.28 -26.30 -10.65
N GLY A 38 -29.03 -25.28 -9.84
CA GLY A 38 -29.22 -25.30 -8.38
C GLY A 38 -27.91 -24.99 -7.62
N ALA A 39 -27.62 -23.71 -7.43
CA ALA A 39 -26.57 -23.27 -6.53
C ALA A 39 -27.03 -23.45 -5.08
N ASP A 40 -26.73 -24.58 -4.48
CA ASP A 40 -26.95 -24.81 -3.05
C ASP A 40 -25.66 -24.71 -2.24
N GLN A 41 -25.82 -24.16 -1.06
CA GLN A 41 -24.87 -23.68 -0.05
C GLN A 41 -23.85 -24.70 0.54
N THR A 42 -23.32 -25.64 -0.23
CA THR A 42 -22.51 -26.74 0.29
C THR A 42 -20.99 -26.60 0.08
N HIS A 43 -20.49 -25.46 -0.44
CA HIS A 43 -19.07 -25.29 -0.73
C HIS A 43 -18.22 -24.62 0.37
N GLU A 44 -18.78 -24.20 1.50
CA GLU A 44 -18.03 -23.57 2.60
C GLU A 44 -17.19 -24.54 3.45
N LYS A 45 -17.43 -25.83 3.42
CA LYS A 45 -16.81 -26.80 4.35
C LYS A 45 -15.34 -27.12 4.13
N ASN A 46 -14.67 -26.59 3.08
CA ASN A 46 -13.29 -26.96 2.75
C ASN A 46 -12.34 -25.76 2.56
N MET A 47 -12.72 -24.56 2.92
CA MET A 47 -11.82 -23.40 2.87
C MET A 47 -11.07 -23.27 4.20
N ILE A 48 -9.74 -23.35 4.15
CA ILE A 48 -8.89 -23.02 5.29
C ILE A 48 -8.71 -21.50 5.29
N PHE A 49 -9.08 -20.84 6.37
CA PHE A 49 -8.87 -19.39 6.53
C PHE A 49 -7.60 -19.12 7.31
N ASN A 50 -6.69 -18.37 6.72
CA ASN A 50 -5.51 -17.89 7.43
C ASN A 50 -5.81 -16.54 8.09
N ASN A 51 -5.63 -16.47 9.41
CA ASN A 51 -5.71 -15.21 10.16
C ASN A 51 -4.47 -14.38 9.84
N ILE A 52 -4.63 -13.33 9.02
CA ILE A 52 -3.54 -12.43 8.65
C ILE A 52 -3.38 -11.31 9.68
N LEU A 53 -4.51 -10.75 10.15
CA LEU A 53 -4.54 -9.75 11.20
C LEU A 53 -5.57 -10.14 12.24
N THR A 54 -5.25 -9.94 13.52
CA THR A 54 -6.09 -10.38 14.63
C THR A 54 -6.21 -9.26 15.67
N ASN A 55 -7.45 -8.80 15.86
CA ASN A 55 -7.83 -7.85 16.92
C ASN A 55 -6.95 -6.58 16.92
N ILE A 56 -6.84 -5.92 15.77
CA ILE A 56 -6.06 -4.70 15.60
C ILE A 56 -6.86 -3.51 16.13
N ASN A 57 -6.27 -2.81 17.10
CA ASN A 57 -6.86 -1.63 17.73
C ASN A 57 -5.85 -0.50 17.74
N PHE A 58 -6.19 0.66 17.16
CA PHE A 58 -5.41 1.90 17.25
C PHE A 58 -6.20 3.11 16.79
N GLU A 59 -5.72 4.27 17.18
CA GLU A 59 -6.16 5.57 16.68
C GLU A 59 -4.94 6.40 16.29
N ILE A 60 -5.02 7.02 15.10
CA ILE A 60 -4.01 7.95 14.58
C ILE A 60 -4.72 9.26 14.24
N HIS A 61 -4.14 10.37 14.68
CA HIS A 61 -4.69 11.70 14.50
C HIS A 61 -3.80 12.58 13.63
N GLU A 62 -4.37 13.69 13.16
CA GLU A 62 -3.67 14.71 12.37
C GLU A 62 -2.37 15.17 13.06
N GLY A 63 -1.27 15.20 12.32
CA GLY A 63 0.06 15.55 12.79
C GLY A 63 0.91 14.34 13.22
N GLU A 64 0.36 13.13 13.17
CA GLU A 64 1.09 11.91 13.54
C GLU A 64 1.72 11.23 12.33
N ASN A 65 3.02 10.95 12.43
CA ASN A 65 3.78 10.11 11.51
C ASN A 65 4.12 8.80 12.21
N ILE A 66 3.72 7.70 11.60
CA ILE A 66 3.82 6.36 12.17
C ILE A 66 4.82 5.52 11.38
N SER A 67 5.76 4.91 12.07
CA SER A 67 6.61 3.85 11.53
C SER A 67 5.95 2.49 11.77
N LEU A 68 5.80 1.68 10.72
CA LEU A 68 5.27 0.31 10.79
C LEU A 68 6.41 -0.68 10.57
N ILE A 69 6.76 -1.44 11.58
CA ILE A 69 7.88 -2.40 11.60
C ILE A 69 7.34 -3.83 11.80
N GLY A 70 8.02 -4.81 11.22
CA GLY A 70 7.70 -6.23 11.36
C GLY A 70 8.44 -7.07 10.32
N HIS A 71 8.62 -8.35 10.59
CA HIS A 71 9.27 -9.27 9.64
C HIS A 71 8.40 -9.48 8.39
N ASN A 72 9.00 -10.08 7.35
CA ASN A 72 8.25 -10.47 6.14
C ASN A 72 7.15 -11.48 6.50
N GLY A 73 5.96 -11.27 5.96
CA GLY A 73 4.78 -12.09 6.29
C GLY A 73 4.09 -11.74 7.63
N SER A 74 4.53 -10.71 8.37
CA SER A 74 3.85 -10.29 9.61
C SER A 74 2.47 -9.66 9.39
N GLY A 75 2.15 -9.23 8.16
CA GLY A 75 0.89 -8.58 7.79
C GLY A 75 1.00 -7.07 7.53
N LYS A 76 2.21 -6.46 7.46
CA LYS A 76 2.41 -5.01 7.21
C LYS A 76 1.65 -4.54 5.97
N THR A 77 1.96 -5.10 4.81
CA THR A 77 1.32 -4.75 3.54
C THR A 77 -0.20 -4.95 3.59
N THR A 78 -0.66 -5.96 4.32
CA THR A 78 -2.09 -6.22 4.52
C THR A 78 -2.76 -5.13 5.37
N LEU A 79 -2.10 -4.69 6.46
CA LEU A 79 -2.58 -3.57 7.28
C LEU A 79 -2.62 -2.27 6.46
N LEU A 80 -1.58 -2.00 5.67
CA LEU A 80 -1.55 -0.84 4.77
C LEU A 80 -2.66 -0.90 3.72
N ARG A 81 -2.98 -2.08 3.17
CA ARG A 81 -4.10 -2.28 2.22
C ARG A 81 -5.46 -2.04 2.85
N LEU A 82 -5.66 -2.39 4.13
CA LEU A 82 -6.88 -2.05 4.86
C LEU A 82 -7.00 -0.52 5.05
N ILE A 83 -5.91 0.16 5.41
CA ILE A 83 -5.89 1.63 5.55
C ILE A 83 -6.13 2.30 4.19
N ALA A 84 -5.60 1.74 3.11
CA ALA A 84 -5.80 2.24 1.75
C ALA A 84 -7.19 1.93 1.17
N GLY A 85 -8.04 1.18 1.90
CA GLY A 85 -9.38 0.78 1.44
C GLY A 85 -9.36 -0.25 0.29
N ILE A 86 -8.24 -0.96 0.07
CA ILE A 86 -8.13 -2.04 -0.92
C ILE A 86 -8.79 -3.32 -0.38
N TYR A 87 -8.68 -3.55 0.92
CA TYR A 87 -9.30 -4.68 1.60
C TYR A 87 -10.36 -4.20 2.58
N GLU A 88 -11.39 -5.02 2.77
CA GLU A 88 -12.37 -4.88 3.84
C GLU A 88 -12.03 -5.83 4.99
N PRO A 89 -12.21 -5.44 6.25
CA PRO A 89 -11.97 -6.32 7.38
C PRO A 89 -13.02 -7.44 7.45
N THR A 90 -12.60 -8.63 7.91
CA THR A 90 -13.54 -9.74 8.17
C THR A 90 -14.40 -9.47 9.41
N SER A 91 -13.85 -8.74 10.39
CA SER A 91 -14.56 -8.28 11.59
C SER A 91 -13.96 -6.99 12.13
N GLY A 92 -14.71 -6.31 13.00
CA GLY A 92 -14.34 -5.00 13.54
C GLY A 92 -14.75 -3.86 12.63
N THR A 93 -14.31 -2.65 12.96
CA THR A 93 -14.64 -1.43 12.20
C THR A 93 -13.43 -0.58 11.92
N ILE A 94 -13.38 -0.01 10.71
CA ILE A 94 -12.38 0.95 10.27
C ILE A 94 -13.09 2.26 9.96
N LYS A 95 -12.64 3.36 10.57
CA LYS A 95 -13.11 4.71 10.26
C LYS A 95 -11.93 5.56 9.80
N ILE A 96 -12.00 6.09 8.59
CA ILE A 96 -10.98 6.96 8.02
C ILE A 96 -11.63 8.28 7.64
N ASN A 97 -11.12 9.36 8.21
CA ASN A 97 -11.56 10.71 7.91
C ASN A 97 -10.44 11.47 7.19
N GLY A 98 -10.48 11.46 5.88
CA GLY A 98 -9.50 12.09 5.01
C GLY A 98 -9.31 11.33 3.70
N SER A 99 -8.77 12.01 2.70
CA SER A 99 -8.36 11.39 1.44
C SER A 99 -7.07 10.59 1.65
N VAL A 100 -7.05 9.35 1.20
CA VAL A 100 -5.89 8.45 1.34
C VAL A 100 -5.16 8.34 0.01
N ILE A 101 -3.84 8.50 0.03
CA ILE A 101 -2.95 8.12 -1.06
C ILE A 101 -2.05 6.97 -0.61
N SER A 102 -1.90 5.99 -1.48
CA SER A 102 -1.02 4.85 -1.23
C SER A 102 -0.18 4.57 -2.47
N PHE A 103 1.11 4.36 -2.29
CA PHE A 103 1.99 3.87 -3.37
C PHE A 103 1.48 2.58 -3.97
N LEU A 104 0.91 1.69 -3.16
CA LEU A 104 0.31 0.43 -3.62
C LEU A 104 -0.86 0.68 -4.58
N ASN A 105 -1.74 1.64 -4.27
CA ASN A 105 -2.89 1.96 -5.13
C ASN A 105 -2.45 2.54 -6.47
N VAL A 106 -1.48 3.45 -6.46
CA VAL A 106 -1.01 4.09 -7.68
C VAL A 106 -0.23 3.10 -8.56
N ALA A 107 0.57 2.21 -7.97
CA ALA A 107 1.26 1.16 -8.72
C ALA A 107 0.28 0.17 -9.38
N LEU A 108 -0.82 -0.17 -8.70
CA LEU A 108 -1.89 -1.01 -9.25
C LEU A 108 -2.71 -0.31 -10.35
N ALA A 109 -2.70 1.02 -10.37
CA ALA A 109 -3.42 1.82 -11.36
C ALA A 109 -2.64 2.04 -12.67
N LEU A 110 -1.35 1.66 -12.72
CA LEU A 110 -0.55 1.76 -13.93
C LEU A 110 -0.95 0.69 -14.94
N GLU A 111 -1.24 1.13 -16.18
CA GLU A 111 -1.59 0.26 -17.31
C GLU A 111 -0.35 0.02 -18.16
N ASN A 112 0.07 -1.24 -18.30
CA ASN A 112 1.31 -1.61 -18.96
C ASN A 112 1.34 -1.28 -20.47
N ASP A 113 0.21 -1.36 -21.14
CA ASP A 113 0.11 -1.08 -22.58
C ASP A 113 -0.07 0.41 -22.89
N ALA A 114 -0.37 1.21 -21.87
CA ALA A 114 -0.49 2.66 -21.99
C ALA A 114 0.89 3.35 -21.89
N THR A 115 1.03 4.48 -22.57
CA THR A 115 2.20 5.36 -22.50
C THR A 115 2.35 6.00 -21.12
N GLY A 116 3.53 6.60 -20.85
CA GLY A 116 3.75 7.36 -19.63
C GLY A 116 2.71 8.49 -19.45
N TYR A 117 2.42 9.25 -20.52
CA TYR A 117 1.41 10.32 -20.48
C TYR A 117 0.00 9.81 -20.23
N GLU A 118 -0.41 8.71 -20.88
CA GLU A 118 -1.71 8.10 -20.63
C GLU A 118 -1.84 7.59 -19.18
N ASN A 119 -0.76 7.02 -18.64
CA ASN A 119 -0.74 6.61 -17.23
C ASN A 119 -0.90 7.78 -16.26
N ILE A 120 -0.31 8.95 -16.55
CA ILE A 120 -0.53 10.17 -15.77
C ILE A 120 -2.03 10.52 -15.76
N GLU A 121 -2.72 10.43 -16.92
CA GLU A 121 -4.16 10.70 -17.00
C GLU A 121 -4.99 9.67 -16.24
N ILE A 122 -4.67 8.37 -16.38
CA ILE A 122 -5.37 7.29 -15.70
C ILE A 122 -5.32 7.52 -14.18
N VAL A 123 -4.12 7.74 -13.63
CA VAL A 123 -3.95 7.96 -12.19
C VAL A 123 -4.67 9.23 -11.74
N ASN A 124 -4.56 10.33 -12.50
CA ASN A 124 -5.25 11.58 -12.17
C ASN A 124 -6.78 11.42 -12.12
N ARG A 125 -7.35 10.63 -13.04
CA ARG A 125 -8.80 10.33 -13.06
C ARG A 125 -9.21 9.44 -11.89
N ILE A 126 -8.47 8.35 -11.62
CA ILE A 126 -8.79 7.40 -10.54
C ILE A 126 -8.78 8.11 -9.19
N LEU A 127 -7.81 8.98 -8.96
CA LEU A 127 -7.65 9.70 -7.69
C LEU A 127 -8.50 10.98 -7.60
N LYS A 128 -9.39 11.21 -8.60
CA LYS A 128 -10.31 12.36 -8.65
C LYS A 128 -9.63 13.73 -8.49
N ASN A 129 -8.37 13.84 -8.92
CA ASN A 129 -7.60 15.10 -8.88
C ASN A 129 -7.87 16.00 -10.11
N TYR A 130 -9.14 16.16 -10.51
CA TYR A 130 -9.57 16.87 -11.73
C TYR A 130 -9.19 18.35 -11.80
N HIS A 131 -8.70 18.92 -10.71
CA HIS A 131 -8.42 20.37 -10.61
C HIS A 131 -7.06 20.79 -11.15
N ILE A 132 -6.22 19.87 -11.61
CA ILE A 132 -4.89 20.21 -12.10
C ILE A 132 -4.92 20.23 -13.64
N ASN A 133 -4.50 21.35 -14.21
CA ASN A 133 -4.38 21.50 -15.68
C ASN A 133 -3.44 20.41 -16.24
N LYS A 134 -3.90 19.62 -17.23
CA LYS A 134 -3.14 18.52 -17.87
C LYS A 134 -1.73 18.93 -18.26
N ASN A 135 -1.57 20.06 -18.98
CA ASN A 135 -0.28 20.54 -19.44
C ASN A 135 0.67 20.84 -18.28
N HIS A 136 0.15 21.29 -17.14
CA HIS A 136 0.96 21.53 -15.95
C HIS A 136 1.45 20.23 -15.33
N ILE A 137 0.56 19.21 -15.22
CA ILE A 137 0.96 17.89 -14.70
C ILE A 137 2.02 17.27 -15.59
N TYR A 138 1.84 17.27 -16.90
CA TYR A 138 2.78 16.66 -17.84
C TYR A 138 4.17 17.27 -17.71
N LYS A 139 4.29 18.60 -17.77
CA LYS A 139 5.56 19.30 -17.62
C LYS A 139 6.23 19.00 -16.26
N ARG A 140 5.44 18.90 -15.20
CA ARG A 140 5.96 18.61 -13.86
C ARG A 140 6.44 17.15 -13.75
N VAL A 141 5.67 16.18 -14.24
CA VAL A 141 6.09 14.77 -14.26
C VAL A 141 7.33 14.59 -15.12
N GLU A 142 7.38 15.20 -16.31
CA GLU A 142 8.55 15.16 -17.19
C GLU A 142 9.81 15.69 -16.48
N SER A 143 9.71 16.87 -15.86
CA SER A 143 10.81 17.50 -15.12
C SER A 143 11.30 16.70 -13.92
N ILE A 144 10.38 16.00 -13.20
CA ILE A 144 10.71 15.24 -11.99
C ILE A 144 11.25 13.86 -12.37
N SER A 145 10.57 13.15 -13.29
CA SER A 145 10.90 11.76 -13.65
C SER A 145 12.20 11.64 -14.46
N ASP A 146 12.54 12.69 -15.21
CA ASP A 146 13.70 12.70 -16.11
C ASP A 146 13.64 11.59 -17.17
N LEU A 147 12.42 11.28 -17.64
CA LEU A 147 12.17 10.22 -18.64
C LEU A 147 12.13 10.74 -20.07
N GLY A 148 11.94 12.06 -20.28
CA GLY A 148 11.96 12.68 -21.60
C GLY A 148 11.06 11.94 -22.61
N ASN A 149 11.63 11.59 -23.76
CA ASN A 149 10.91 10.91 -24.84
C ASN A 149 10.33 9.53 -24.47
N PHE A 150 10.83 8.88 -23.41
CA PHE A 150 10.26 7.63 -22.95
C PHE A 150 8.80 7.77 -22.51
N LEU A 151 8.36 8.97 -22.08
CA LEU A 151 6.96 9.21 -21.72
C LEU A 151 5.97 8.96 -22.87
N HIS A 152 6.43 8.95 -24.12
CA HIS A 152 5.63 8.59 -25.29
C HIS A 152 5.54 7.08 -25.54
N LEU A 153 6.31 6.26 -24.84
CA LEU A 153 6.34 4.80 -25.01
C LEU A 153 5.46 4.11 -23.96
N PRO A 154 4.88 2.94 -24.30
CA PRO A 154 4.20 2.10 -23.32
C PRO A 154 5.10 1.70 -22.15
N ILE A 155 4.57 1.73 -20.92
CA ILE A 155 5.38 1.47 -19.72
C ILE A 155 5.86 0.02 -19.59
N LYS A 156 5.31 -0.92 -20.36
CA LYS A 156 5.87 -2.27 -20.47
C LYS A 156 7.32 -2.27 -20.98
N ASN A 157 7.72 -1.23 -21.71
CA ASN A 157 9.08 -1.05 -22.23
C ASN A 157 10.02 -0.36 -21.24
N TYR A 158 9.53 0.00 -20.03
CA TYR A 158 10.32 0.68 -19.02
C TYR A 158 11.07 -0.34 -18.15
N SER A 159 12.28 0.04 -17.73
CA SER A 159 12.93 -0.65 -16.63
C SER A 159 12.16 -0.42 -15.31
N GLU A 160 12.39 -1.26 -14.30
CA GLU A 160 11.77 -1.07 -12.99
C GLU A 160 12.14 0.28 -12.36
N GLY A 161 13.36 0.78 -12.59
CA GLY A 161 13.78 2.12 -12.18
C GLY A 161 12.99 3.24 -12.88
N MET A 162 12.72 3.10 -14.19
CA MET A 162 11.90 4.06 -14.95
C MET A 162 10.44 4.06 -14.48
N LYS A 163 9.87 2.89 -14.22
CA LYS A 163 8.53 2.77 -13.63
C LYS A 163 8.45 3.44 -12.26
N ALA A 164 9.46 3.21 -11.42
CA ALA A 164 9.55 3.84 -10.10
C ALA A 164 9.64 5.37 -10.19
N ARG A 165 10.43 5.91 -11.11
CA ARG A 165 10.55 7.35 -11.35
C ARG A 165 9.23 7.96 -11.85
N LEU A 166 8.54 7.31 -12.78
CA LEU A 166 7.22 7.74 -13.26
C LEU A 166 6.21 7.77 -12.11
N LEU A 167 6.09 6.65 -11.40
CA LEU A 167 5.17 6.47 -10.28
C LEU A 167 5.39 7.53 -9.21
N PHE A 168 6.64 7.72 -8.79
CA PHE A 168 7.04 8.74 -7.83
C PHE A 168 6.64 10.14 -8.28
N SER A 169 6.95 10.48 -9.55
CA SER A 169 6.68 11.80 -10.12
C SER A 169 5.19 12.12 -10.20
N ILE A 170 4.35 11.10 -10.39
CA ILE A 170 2.89 11.26 -10.34
C ILE A 170 2.44 11.47 -8.89
N ILE A 171 2.86 10.60 -7.97
CA ILE A 171 2.39 10.62 -6.57
C ILE A 171 2.69 11.94 -5.88
N ILE A 172 3.90 12.49 -6.08
CA ILE A 172 4.33 13.72 -5.41
C ILE A 172 3.50 14.95 -5.81
N LEU A 173 2.77 14.87 -6.92
CA LEU A 173 1.87 15.94 -7.39
C LEU A 173 0.45 15.77 -6.87
N LEU A 174 0.12 14.63 -6.29
CA LEU A 174 -1.21 14.37 -5.76
C LEU A 174 -1.40 15.02 -4.39
N LYS A 175 -2.65 15.40 -4.10
CA LYS A 175 -3.02 15.95 -2.81
C LYS A 175 -3.78 14.88 -2.02
N ALA A 176 -3.33 14.62 -0.80
CA ALA A 176 -4.02 13.73 0.12
C ALA A 176 -3.85 14.21 1.57
N ASP A 177 -4.77 13.79 2.43
CA ASP A 177 -4.69 14.04 3.87
C ASP A 177 -3.86 12.97 4.58
N ILE A 178 -3.88 11.74 4.04
CA ILE A 178 -3.28 10.54 4.63
C ILE A 178 -2.40 9.87 3.58
N GLY A 179 -1.13 9.65 3.92
CA GLY A 179 -0.15 8.95 3.08
C GLY A 179 0.21 7.58 3.65
N VAL A 180 0.18 6.55 2.79
CA VAL A 180 0.53 5.17 3.12
C VAL A 180 1.66 4.71 2.21
N PHE A 181 2.82 4.44 2.81
CA PHE A 181 4.06 4.15 2.10
C PHE A 181 4.62 2.79 2.52
N ASP A 182 4.71 1.85 1.58
CA ASP A 182 5.44 0.60 1.73
C ASP A 182 6.83 0.75 1.09
N GLU A 183 7.76 -0.14 1.35
CA GLU A 183 9.18 -0.12 0.95
C GLU A 183 9.50 0.32 -0.49
N GLY A 184 8.49 0.46 -1.34
CA GLY A 184 8.59 0.84 -2.75
C GLY A 184 9.24 2.20 -3.06
N LEU A 185 9.51 3.04 -2.05
CA LEU A 185 10.26 4.29 -2.23
C LEU A 185 11.76 4.07 -2.53
N ASN A 186 12.27 2.85 -2.30
CA ASN A 186 13.70 2.54 -2.41
C ASN A 186 14.15 2.06 -3.80
N THR A 187 13.24 1.90 -4.76
CA THR A 187 13.54 1.31 -6.07
C THR A 187 14.16 2.28 -7.08
N ALA A 188 14.19 3.59 -6.81
CA ALA A 188 14.85 4.57 -7.65
C ALA A 188 16.36 4.62 -7.37
N ASP A 189 17.16 4.91 -8.40
CA ASP A 189 18.61 5.09 -8.28
C ASP A 189 18.99 6.25 -7.36
N GLU A 190 20.24 6.24 -6.89
CA GLU A 190 20.75 7.18 -5.90
C GLU A 190 20.76 8.64 -6.43
N ASN A 191 21.05 8.83 -7.70
CA ASN A 191 21.02 10.16 -8.32
C ASN A 191 19.62 10.75 -8.31
N PHE A 192 18.62 9.95 -8.65
CA PHE A 192 17.21 10.36 -8.60
C PHE A 192 16.76 10.67 -7.16
N LYS A 193 17.15 9.85 -6.18
CA LYS A 193 16.85 10.09 -4.76
C LYS A 193 17.44 11.44 -4.30
N ASN A 194 18.68 11.74 -4.66
CA ASN A 194 19.33 13.00 -4.29
C ASN A 194 18.63 14.20 -4.94
N LYS A 195 18.31 14.11 -6.25
CA LYS A 195 17.57 15.15 -6.99
C LYS A 195 16.18 15.42 -6.39
N THR A 196 15.49 14.39 -5.91
CA THR A 196 14.10 14.48 -5.45
C THR A 196 13.96 14.62 -3.93
N LYS A 197 15.03 14.54 -3.16
CA LYS A 197 15.01 14.57 -1.68
C LYS A 197 14.21 15.73 -1.10
N LYS A 198 14.41 16.94 -1.62
CA LYS A 198 13.66 18.13 -1.15
C LYS A 198 12.17 18.01 -1.46
N LEU A 199 11.83 17.52 -2.67
CA LEU A 199 10.45 17.33 -3.10
C LEU A 199 9.74 16.28 -2.24
N ILE A 200 10.46 15.21 -1.84
CA ILE A 200 9.95 14.17 -0.94
C ILE A 200 9.60 14.77 0.43
N LEU A 201 10.51 15.53 1.01
CA LEU A 201 10.29 16.15 2.32
C LEU A 201 9.12 17.15 2.28
N ASP A 202 9.07 17.99 1.23
CA ASP A 202 7.96 18.93 1.01
C ASP A 202 6.61 18.20 0.82
N PHE A 203 6.62 17.04 0.16
CA PHE A 203 5.41 16.24 -0.02
C PHE A 203 4.92 15.67 1.32
N PHE A 204 5.81 15.02 2.09
CA PHE A 204 5.44 14.47 3.40
C PHE A 204 4.98 15.52 4.39
N SER A 205 5.57 16.73 4.35
CA SER A 205 5.17 17.82 5.24
C SER A 205 3.76 18.36 4.99
N LYS A 206 3.23 18.17 3.78
CA LYS A 206 1.86 18.58 3.39
C LYS A 206 0.80 17.56 3.76
N ILE A 207 1.20 16.31 3.98
CA ILE A 207 0.31 15.23 4.37
C ILE A 207 0.09 15.30 5.89
N LYS A 208 -1.16 15.16 6.32
CA LYS A 208 -1.56 15.32 7.72
C LYS A 208 -1.25 14.09 8.58
N ILE A 209 -1.30 12.89 7.99
CA ILE A 209 -0.98 11.62 8.63
C ILE A 209 -0.13 10.81 7.67
N ASN A 210 1.06 10.41 8.09
CA ASN A 210 1.93 9.54 7.30
C ASN A 210 2.14 8.19 8.00
N ILE A 211 2.05 7.09 7.24
CA ILE A 211 2.35 5.75 7.71
C ILE A 211 3.41 5.16 6.78
N PHE A 212 4.58 4.85 7.36
CA PHE A 212 5.72 4.31 6.63
C PHE A 212 6.04 2.89 7.07
N ALA A 213 5.98 1.92 6.17
CA ALA A 213 6.58 0.61 6.38
C ALA A 213 7.95 0.60 5.71
N SER A 214 9.02 0.52 6.51
CA SER A 214 10.39 0.51 6.02
C SER A 214 11.31 -0.23 6.97
N HIS A 215 12.39 -0.81 6.42
CA HIS A 215 13.50 -1.38 7.16
C HIS A 215 14.63 -0.36 7.42
N ASP A 216 14.53 0.87 6.91
CA ASP A 216 15.45 1.96 7.22
C ASP A 216 15.06 2.63 8.54
N PHE A 217 15.54 2.06 9.65
CA PHE A 217 15.21 2.53 10.99
C PHE A 217 15.74 3.92 11.27
N GLU A 218 16.86 4.33 10.67
CA GLU A 218 17.44 5.67 10.88
C GLU A 218 16.59 6.75 10.21
N LEU A 219 16.08 6.47 9.02
CA LEU A 219 15.13 7.37 8.37
C LEU A 219 13.81 7.43 9.16
N MET A 220 13.32 6.28 9.66
CA MET A 220 12.09 6.23 10.44
C MET A 220 12.19 7.02 11.75
N LYS A 221 13.32 6.98 12.45
CA LYS A 221 13.56 7.79 13.66
C LYS A 221 13.49 9.30 13.37
N LYS A 222 13.89 9.73 12.17
CA LYS A 222 13.84 11.15 11.77
C LYS A 222 12.44 11.61 11.37
N LEU A 223 11.64 10.74 10.74
CA LEU A 223 10.34 11.11 10.18
C LEU A 223 9.17 10.81 11.13
N CYS A 224 9.29 9.80 12.00
CA CYS A 224 8.20 9.27 12.80
C CYS A 224 8.45 9.46 14.29
N LYS A 225 7.37 9.73 15.04
CA LYS A 225 7.43 9.77 16.50
C LYS A 225 7.00 8.44 17.11
N LYS A 226 5.93 7.83 16.60
CA LYS A 226 5.36 6.57 17.09
C LYS A 226 5.79 5.39 16.22
N CYS A 227 5.85 4.21 16.83
CA CYS A 227 6.17 2.97 16.16
C CYS A 227 5.10 1.91 16.40
N PHE A 228 4.62 1.33 15.32
CA PHE A 228 3.75 0.18 15.28
C PHE A 228 4.59 -1.04 14.92
N VAL A 229 4.65 -2.02 15.82
CA VAL A 229 5.35 -3.29 15.57
C VAL A 229 4.32 -4.39 15.34
N LEU A 230 4.35 -4.97 14.15
CA LEU A 230 3.45 -6.04 13.74
C LEU A 230 4.17 -7.39 13.78
N LYS A 231 3.68 -8.31 14.62
CA LYS A 231 4.22 -9.67 14.76
C LYS A 231 3.08 -10.68 14.70
N LYS A 232 3.14 -11.62 13.72
CA LYS A 232 2.14 -12.68 13.51
C LYS A 232 0.69 -12.13 13.54
N GLY A 233 0.45 -11.04 12.80
CA GLY A 233 -0.86 -10.42 12.68
C GLY A 233 -1.37 -9.67 13.92
N ARG A 234 -0.54 -9.48 14.96
CA ARG A 234 -0.87 -8.71 16.16
C ARG A 234 -0.04 -7.45 16.24
N LEU A 235 -0.66 -6.36 16.65
CA LEU A 235 -0.05 -5.03 16.72
C LEU A 235 0.39 -4.70 18.16
N ARG A 236 1.59 -4.12 18.29
CA ARG A 236 2.04 -3.40 19.48
C ARG A 236 2.42 -1.99 19.13
N ILE A 237 2.08 -1.05 19.98
CA ILE A 237 2.27 0.39 19.77
C ILE A 237 3.32 0.90 20.76
N PHE A 238 4.30 1.64 20.26
CA PHE A 238 5.37 2.27 21.02
C PHE A 238 5.35 3.77 20.79
N GLN A 239 5.64 4.54 21.84
CA GLN A 239 5.64 6.01 21.77
C GLN A 239 6.91 6.58 21.12
N SER A 240 7.93 5.74 20.90
CA SER A 240 9.11 6.09 20.13
C SER A 240 9.52 5.01 19.14
N VAL A 241 10.15 5.41 18.03
CA VAL A 241 10.67 4.46 17.05
C VAL A 241 11.81 3.62 17.63
N SER A 242 12.62 4.19 18.51
CA SER A 242 13.74 3.46 19.16
C SER A 242 13.23 2.30 19.99
N GLU A 243 12.25 2.53 20.89
CA GLU A 243 11.62 1.44 21.67
C GLU A 243 11.02 0.34 20.79
N GLY A 244 10.34 0.73 19.71
CA GLY A 244 9.76 -0.24 18.78
C GLY A 244 10.82 -1.08 18.06
N VAL A 245 11.95 -0.45 17.66
CA VAL A 245 13.08 -1.15 17.03
C VAL A 245 13.76 -2.10 18.01
N ASP A 246 13.99 -1.67 19.26
CA ASP A 246 14.61 -2.50 20.29
C ASP A 246 13.73 -3.71 20.62
N PHE A 247 12.43 -3.49 20.76
CA PHE A 247 11.46 -4.58 20.91
C PHE A 247 11.47 -5.53 19.71
N TYR A 248 11.50 -4.99 18.49
CA TYR A 248 11.54 -5.80 17.26
C TYR A 248 12.81 -6.66 17.22
N ARG A 249 13.98 -6.11 17.52
CA ARG A 249 15.27 -6.81 17.52
C ARG A 249 15.36 -7.88 18.60
N SER A 250 14.87 -7.59 19.83
CA SER A 250 14.87 -8.55 20.93
C SER A 250 13.88 -9.71 20.76
N ASN A 251 12.91 -9.60 19.84
CA ASN A 251 11.85 -10.59 19.61
C ASN A 251 11.88 -11.18 18.19
N GLN A 252 13.04 -11.21 17.55
CA GLN A 252 13.19 -11.79 16.19
C GLN A 252 13.07 -13.32 16.14
N TYR A 253 13.04 -14.02 17.29
CA TYR A 253 12.91 -15.47 17.39
C TYR A 253 11.50 -15.92 17.77
#